data_720aea5353d1e95aab78016242d165d5
#
_entry.id   720aea5353d1e95aab78016242d165d5
#
_cell.length_a   1.000
_cell.length_b   1.000
_cell.length_c   1.000
_cell.angle_alpha   90.00
_cell.angle_beta   90.00
_cell.angle_gamma   90.00
#
_symmetry.space_group_name_H-M   'P 1'
#
loop_
_entity.id
_entity.type
_entity.pdbx_description
1 polymer ?
#
loop_
_entity_poly.entity_id
_entity_poly.type
_entity_poly.pdbx_seq_one_letter_code
_entity_poly.pdbx_strand_id
1 'polypeptide(L)'
;VHPIVGKTLASAINCIGIGFQRGTHTRWQLVANDGTGAQTLTDMGASFAIATGGVLTLFIAAPPNGSSVWVRVVDEVSGAVFEQEITADLPAATQFLSPRLFMNTGATAAAVAFDCAGVYLETDF
;
A
#
# COMPACT_ATOMS: atom_id res chain seq x y z
N VAL A 1 10.31 18.87 6.65
CA VAL A 1 9.02 18.16 6.68
C VAL A 1 8.16 18.71 5.56
N HIS A 2 8.00 17.97 4.51
CA HIS A 2 7.05 18.37 3.47
C HIS A 2 5.63 18.24 4.03
N PRO A 3 4.81 19.28 3.95
CA PRO A 3 3.41 19.16 4.34
C PRO A 3 2.74 18.07 3.48
N ILE A 4 2.04 17.16 4.14
CA ILE A 4 1.32 16.05 3.48
C ILE A 4 0.02 16.56 2.82
N VAL A 5 -0.23 17.86 2.90
CA VAL A 5 -1.42 18.50 2.35
C VAL A 5 -1.46 18.32 0.83
N GLY A 6 -2.55 17.78 0.31
CA GLY A 6 -2.76 17.57 -1.12
C GLY A 6 -2.12 16.30 -1.70
N LYS A 7 -1.51 15.43 -0.90
CA LYS A 7 -1.03 14.13 -1.38
C LYS A 7 -2.22 13.19 -1.61
N THR A 8 -2.31 12.67 -2.79
CA THR A 8 -3.26 11.62 -3.18
C THR A 8 -2.53 10.29 -3.29
N LEU A 9 -3.28 9.19 -3.44
CA LEU A 9 -2.67 7.90 -3.75
C LEU A 9 -1.78 8.00 -5.01
N ALA A 10 -2.21 8.79 -5.99
CA ALA A 10 -1.46 9.09 -7.20
C ALA A 10 -0.12 9.82 -6.97
N SER A 11 0.13 10.32 -5.78
CA SER A 11 1.41 10.97 -5.42
C SER A 11 2.45 10.00 -4.83
N ALA A 12 2.07 8.76 -4.58
CA ALA A 12 2.99 7.75 -4.05
C ALA A 12 3.91 7.27 -5.17
N ILE A 13 5.20 7.48 -5.03
CA ILE A 13 6.23 7.09 -5.98
C ILE A 13 7.29 6.26 -5.26
N ASN A 14 8.00 5.39 -6.01
CA ASN A 14 8.98 4.46 -5.45
C ASN A 14 8.39 3.70 -4.27
N CYS A 15 7.28 3.00 -4.50
CA CYS A 15 6.55 2.35 -3.43
C CYS A 15 5.97 1.00 -3.84
N ILE A 16 5.77 0.18 -2.83
CA ILE A 16 4.95 -1.04 -2.89
C ILE A 16 4.10 -1.04 -1.62
N GLY A 17 2.81 -1.27 -1.76
CA GLY A 17 1.93 -1.29 -0.61
C GLY A 17 0.47 -1.38 -0.98
N ILE A 18 -0.38 -1.04 -0.05
CA ILE A 18 -1.83 -0.98 -0.24
C ILE A 18 -2.36 0.41 0.11
N GLY A 19 -3.42 0.80 -0.54
CA GLY A 19 -4.06 2.08 -0.27
C GLY A 19 -5.38 2.25 -0.99
N PHE A 20 -6.03 3.35 -0.72
CA PHE A 20 -7.21 3.77 -1.45
C PHE A 20 -7.35 5.29 -1.42
N GLN A 21 -8.08 5.81 -2.39
CA GLN A 21 -8.54 7.20 -2.41
C GLN A 21 -10.05 7.20 -2.30
N ARG A 22 -10.58 7.73 -1.20
CA ARG A 22 -12.02 7.81 -0.99
C ARG A 22 -12.66 8.72 -2.05
N GLY A 23 -13.80 8.28 -2.55
CA GLY A 23 -14.46 8.96 -3.67
C GLY A 23 -14.07 8.41 -5.05
N THR A 24 -12.91 7.75 -5.14
CA THR A 24 -12.44 7.08 -6.36
C THR A 24 -12.52 5.56 -6.23
N HIS A 25 -12.12 5.03 -5.08
CA HIS A 25 -12.09 3.61 -4.81
C HIS A 25 -13.14 3.20 -3.78
N THR A 26 -13.77 2.07 -3.99
CA THR A 26 -14.67 1.40 -3.02
C THR A 26 -14.00 0.21 -2.36
N ARG A 27 -12.81 -0.16 -2.84
CA ARG A 27 -12.02 -1.31 -2.38
C ARG A 27 -10.57 -0.92 -2.21
N TRP A 28 -9.86 -1.67 -1.39
CA TRP A 28 -8.42 -1.53 -1.26
C TRP A 28 -7.71 -1.87 -2.58
N GLN A 29 -6.66 -1.13 -2.86
CA GLN A 29 -5.82 -1.28 -4.04
C GLN A 29 -4.42 -1.71 -3.62
N LEU A 30 -3.86 -2.69 -4.32
CA LEU A 30 -2.43 -2.93 -4.32
C LEU A 30 -1.77 -1.84 -5.17
N VAL A 31 -0.68 -1.27 -4.68
CA VAL A 31 0.01 -0.12 -5.29
C VAL A 31 1.46 -0.48 -5.54
N ALA A 32 1.92 -0.26 -6.75
CA ALA A 32 3.34 -0.30 -7.10
C ALA A 32 3.71 0.89 -7.97
N ASN A 33 4.92 1.43 -7.80
CA ASN A 33 5.47 2.47 -8.65
C ASN A 33 6.99 2.49 -8.58
N ASP A 34 7.63 2.54 -9.74
CA ASP A 34 9.09 2.59 -9.90
C ASP A 34 9.70 4.00 -9.81
N GLY A 35 8.90 5.00 -9.55
CA GLY A 35 9.31 6.41 -9.49
C GLY A 35 9.05 7.18 -10.78
N THR A 36 8.55 6.52 -11.82
CA THR A 36 8.23 7.13 -13.11
C THR A 36 6.78 6.85 -13.52
N GLY A 37 6.15 7.79 -14.19
CA GLY A 37 4.79 7.60 -14.70
C GLY A 37 3.71 7.44 -13.62
N ALA A 38 2.59 6.89 -14.04
CA ALA A 38 1.47 6.58 -13.15
C ALA A 38 1.71 5.26 -12.42
N GLN A 39 1.19 5.17 -11.20
CA GLN A 39 1.26 3.91 -10.44
C GLN A 39 0.45 2.81 -11.11
N THR A 40 0.90 1.58 -10.92
CA THR A 40 0.09 0.40 -11.14
C THR A 40 -0.79 0.16 -9.91
N LEU A 41 -2.11 0.19 -10.12
CA LEU A 41 -3.11 -0.10 -9.11
C LEU A 41 -3.81 -1.40 -9.47
N THR A 42 -3.94 -2.29 -8.49
CA THR A 42 -4.69 -3.54 -8.63
C THR A 42 -5.80 -3.59 -7.60
N ASP A 43 -7.05 -3.65 -8.06
CA ASP A 43 -8.23 -3.83 -7.20
C ASP A 43 -8.14 -5.19 -6.49
N MET A 44 -8.20 -5.20 -5.18
CA MET A 44 -8.06 -6.40 -4.38
C MET A 44 -9.35 -7.25 -4.31
N GLY A 45 -10.41 -6.79 -4.96
CA GLY A 45 -11.67 -7.53 -5.07
C GLY A 45 -12.70 -7.20 -3.99
N ALA A 46 -13.88 -7.78 -4.15
CA ALA A 46 -15.05 -7.46 -3.33
C ALA A 46 -14.88 -7.79 -1.85
N SER A 47 -14.03 -8.77 -1.52
CA SER A 47 -13.74 -9.13 -0.13
C SER A 47 -12.90 -8.09 0.61
N PHE A 48 -12.34 -7.12 -0.10
CA PHE A 48 -11.52 -6.03 0.44
C PHE A 48 -12.19 -4.66 0.28
N ALA A 49 -13.49 -4.62 0.51
CA ALA A 49 -14.23 -3.37 0.55
C ALA A 49 -13.71 -2.46 1.69
N ILE A 50 -13.68 -1.16 1.43
CA ILE A 50 -13.30 -0.17 2.44
C ILE A 50 -14.40 -0.09 3.49
N ALA A 51 -14.08 -0.45 4.72
CA ALA A 51 -15.03 -0.50 5.82
C ALA A 51 -14.43 0.06 7.12
N THR A 52 -15.28 0.62 7.95
CA THR A 52 -14.90 1.00 9.31
C THR A 52 -14.68 -0.26 10.16
N GLY A 53 -13.63 -0.27 10.95
CA GLY A 53 -13.29 -1.41 11.83
C GLY A 53 -12.59 -2.56 11.10
N GLY A 54 -12.23 -2.38 9.83
CA GLY A 54 -11.40 -3.36 9.11
C GLY A 54 -10.00 -3.44 9.72
N VAL A 55 -9.46 -4.66 9.77
CA VAL A 55 -8.10 -4.94 10.22
C VAL A 55 -7.39 -5.72 9.13
N LEU A 56 -6.34 -5.13 8.57
CA LEU A 56 -5.57 -5.75 7.50
C LEU A 56 -4.14 -6.05 7.96
N THR A 57 -3.64 -7.20 7.59
CA THR A 57 -2.22 -7.55 7.69
C THR A 57 -1.61 -7.60 6.30
N LEU A 58 -0.54 -6.87 6.11
CA LEU A 58 0.19 -6.78 4.85
C LEU A 58 1.55 -7.47 5.00
N PHE A 59 1.82 -8.43 4.10
CA PHE A 59 3.11 -9.08 3.95
C PHE A 59 3.70 -8.71 2.59
N ILE A 60 4.95 -8.29 2.59
CA ILE A 60 5.71 -8.02 1.36
C ILE A 60 7.00 -8.81 1.46
N ALA A 61 7.28 -9.63 0.46
CA ALA A 61 8.51 -10.40 0.36
C ALA A 61 9.20 -10.14 -0.99
N ALA A 62 10.41 -9.64 -0.92
CA ALA A 62 11.26 -9.37 -2.08
C ALA A 62 12.53 -10.21 -1.96
N PRO A 63 12.73 -11.24 -2.82
CA PRO A 63 13.95 -12.03 -2.78
C PRO A 63 15.17 -11.18 -3.17
N PRO A 64 16.36 -11.44 -2.59
CA PRO A 64 17.56 -10.73 -2.95
C PRO A 64 17.86 -10.84 -4.44
N ASN A 65 18.16 -9.72 -5.08
CA ASN A 65 18.40 -9.62 -6.54
C ASN A 65 17.26 -10.18 -7.41
N GLY A 66 16.08 -10.31 -6.86
CA GLY A 66 14.91 -10.75 -7.59
C GLY A 66 14.33 -9.67 -8.49
N SER A 67 13.56 -10.10 -9.47
CA SER A 67 12.81 -9.23 -10.39
C SER A 67 11.33 -9.15 -10.08
N SER A 68 10.92 -9.73 -8.97
CA SER A 68 9.53 -9.74 -8.53
C SER A 68 9.40 -9.55 -7.02
N VAL A 69 8.22 -9.14 -6.60
CA VAL A 69 7.84 -8.98 -5.19
C VAL A 69 6.52 -9.70 -4.97
N TRP A 70 6.46 -10.48 -3.92
CA TRP A 70 5.23 -11.14 -3.48
C TRP A 70 4.53 -10.30 -2.42
N VAL A 71 3.24 -10.12 -2.61
CA VAL A 71 2.38 -9.41 -1.67
C VAL A 71 1.24 -10.31 -1.24
N ARG A 72 1.00 -10.35 0.06
CA ARG A 72 -0.16 -11.02 0.66
C ARG A 72 -0.84 -10.06 1.61
N VAL A 73 -2.15 -9.95 1.50
CA VAL A 73 -2.99 -9.16 2.40
C VAL A 73 -4.06 -10.06 3.00
N VAL A 74 -4.20 -10.00 4.30
CA VAL A 74 -5.23 -10.75 5.04
C VAL A 74 -6.16 -9.75 5.70
N ASP A 75 -7.45 -9.90 5.46
CA ASP A 75 -8.48 -9.26 6.27
C ASP A 75 -8.70 -10.12 7.52
N GLU A 76 -8.23 -9.65 8.65
CA GLU A 76 -8.27 -10.39 9.92
C GLU A 76 -9.71 -10.52 10.48
N VAL A 77 -10.64 -9.73 9.98
CA VAL A 77 -12.05 -9.81 10.41
C VAL A 77 -12.80 -10.87 9.62
N SER A 78 -12.65 -10.89 8.30
CA SER A 78 -13.36 -11.83 7.42
C SER A 78 -12.58 -13.11 7.14
N GLY A 79 -11.26 -13.08 7.32
CA GLY A 79 -10.35 -14.15 6.92
C GLY A 79 -10.04 -14.18 5.42
N ALA A 80 -10.48 -13.19 4.65
CA ALA A 80 -10.18 -13.11 3.23
C ALA A 80 -8.68 -12.88 3.00
N VAL A 81 -8.15 -13.52 1.96
CA VAL A 81 -6.75 -13.43 1.57
C VAL A 81 -6.64 -12.97 0.13
N PHE A 82 -5.77 -12.00 -0.10
CA PHE A 82 -5.34 -11.57 -1.43
C PHE A 82 -3.85 -11.82 -1.57
N GLU A 83 -3.44 -12.45 -2.65
CA GLU A 83 -2.02 -12.71 -2.95
C GLU A 83 -1.73 -12.33 -4.39
N GLN A 84 -0.59 -11.67 -4.61
CA GLN A 84 -0.14 -11.35 -5.95
C GLN A 84 1.38 -11.24 -6.01
N GLU A 85 1.96 -11.76 -7.08
CA GLU A 85 3.31 -11.44 -7.51
C GLU A 85 3.29 -10.18 -8.36
N ILE A 86 4.15 -9.23 -8.04
CA ILE A 86 4.36 -8.00 -8.81
C ILE A 86 5.65 -8.15 -9.59
N THR A 87 5.59 -7.99 -10.91
CA THR A 87 6.74 -8.15 -11.82
C THR A 87 7.06 -6.89 -12.61
N ALA A 88 6.24 -5.85 -12.47
CA ALA A 88 6.39 -4.60 -13.20
C ALA A 88 6.16 -3.40 -12.26
N ASP A 89 6.64 -2.23 -12.66
CA ASP A 89 6.49 -0.97 -11.93
C ASP A 89 7.05 -1.05 -10.50
N LEU A 90 8.14 -1.81 -10.34
CA LEU A 90 8.81 -2.00 -9.07
C LEU A 90 9.91 -0.96 -8.86
N PRO A 91 10.09 -0.44 -7.64
CA PRO A 91 11.26 0.38 -7.30
C PRO A 91 12.56 -0.32 -7.69
N ALA A 92 13.53 0.45 -8.17
CA ALA A 92 14.83 -0.09 -8.54
C ALA A 92 15.51 -0.79 -7.35
N ALA A 93 16.29 -1.85 -7.60
CA ALA A 93 16.99 -2.59 -6.56
C ALA A 93 17.96 -1.71 -5.73
N THR A 94 18.37 -0.58 -6.29
CA THR A 94 19.21 0.43 -5.61
C THR A 94 18.41 1.47 -4.82
N GLN A 95 17.08 1.41 -4.89
CA GLN A 95 16.21 2.36 -4.21
C GLN A 95 16.04 1.96 -2.74
N PHE A 96 16.43 2.84 -1.83
CA PHE A 96 16.12 2.66 -0.42
C PHE A 96 14.65 2.93 -0.15
N LEU A 97 13.99 2.00 0.52
CA LEU A 97 12.60 2.10 0.95
C LEU A 97 12.53 2.10 2.47
N SER A 98 11.54 2.76 3.00
CA SER A 98 11.21 2.73 4.43
C SER A 98 9.72 2.44 4.62
N PRO A 99 9.33 1.77 5.71
CA PRO A 99 7.93 1.67 6.07
C PRO A 99 7.30 3.05 6.20
N ARG A 100 6.14 3.24 5.59
CA ARG A 100 5.42 4.50 5.64
C ARG A 100 3.93 4.27 5.75
N LEU A 101 3.32 4.93 6.70
CA LEU A 101 1.87 5.04 6.84
C LEU A 101 1.50 6.51 6.67
N PHE A 102 0.50 6.80 5.86
CA PHE A 102 0.00 8.16 5.79
C PHE A 102 -1.51 8.19 5.51
N MET A 103 -2.12 9.25 5.98
CA MET A 103 -3.52 9.56 5.74
C MET A 103 -3.68 11.02 5.39
N ASN A 104 -4.70 11.31 4.59
CA ASN A 104 -5.03 12.66 4.17
C ASN A 104 -6.56 12.77 4.02
N THR A 105 -7.14 13.80 4.59
CA THR A 105 -8.57 14.09 4.47
C THR A 105 -8.92 14.89 3.21
N GLY A 106 -7.92 15.23 2.40
CA GLY A 106 -8.10 16.14 1.27
C GLY A 106 -8.48 17.54 1.73
N ALA A 107 -9.49 18.12 1.11
CA ALA A 107 -10.01 19.44 1.48
C ALA A 107 -11.07 19.39 2.59
N THR A 108 -11.40 18.21 3.11
CA THR A 108 -12.42 18.06 4.14
C THR A 108 -11.79 18.22 5.52
N ALA A 109 -12.32 19.16 6.29
CA ALA A 109 -11.91 19.35 7.69
C ALA A 109 -12.54 18.26 8.57
N ALA A 110 -11.96 17.08 8.56
CA ALA A 110 -12.38 15.94 9.37
C ALA A 110 -11.17 15.26 9.99
N ALA A 111 -11.32 14.78 11.21
CA ALA A 111 -10.31 13.94 11.83
C ALA A 111 -10.38 12.53 11.22
N VAL A 112 -9.24 11.99 10.83
CA VAL A 112 -9.08 10.58 10.50
C VAL A 112 -8.01 9.98 11.38
N ALA A 113 -8.22 8.76 11.79
CA ALA A 113 -7.26 8.01 12.58
C ALA A 113 -7.22 6.56 12.08
N PHE A 114 -6.06 5.95 12.19
CA PHE A 114 -5.92 4.51 12.12
C PHE A 114 -4.88 4.05 13.13
N ASP A 115 -5.02 2.84 13.59
CA ASP A 115 -4.09 2.24 14.51
C ASP A 115 -3.14 1.31 13.74
N CYS A 116 -1.85 1.38 14.06
CA CYS A 116 -0.87 0.44 13.59
C CYS A 116 -0.49 -0.49 14.74
N ALA A 117 -0.89 -1.76 14.66
CA ALA A 117 -0.62 -2.74 15.71
C ALA A 117 0.86 -3.15 15.75
N GLY A 118 1.57 -3.06 14.63
CA GLY A 118 2.99 -3.36 14.57
C GLY A 118 3.55 -3.26 13.15
N VAL A 119 4.88 -3.07 13.09
CA VAL A 119 5.66 -3.15 11.87
C VAL A 119 6.85 -4.06 12.15
N TYR A 120 7.03 -5.07 11.30
CA TYR A 120 8.20 -5.95 11.33
C TYR A 120 8.94 -5.81 10.01
N LEU A 121 10.24 -5.62 10.08
CA LEU A 121 11.11 -5.50 8.92
C LEU A 121 12.31 -6.42 9.11
N GLU A 122 12.56 -7.25 8.11
CA GLU A 122 13.73 -8.11 8.03
C GLU A 122 14.45 -7.85 6.72
N THR A 123 15.77 -7.75 6.77
CA THR A 123 16.61 -7.54 5.60
C THR A 123 17.77 -8.53 5.62
N ASP A 124 17.99 -9.18 4.49
CA ASP A 124 19.19 -9.98 4.26
C ASP A 124 20.29 -9.08 3.67
N PHE A 125 21.34 -8.95 4.41
CA PHE A 125 22.56 -8.28 3.97
C PHE A 125 23.69 -9.29 3.79
#